data_714204b6167b946557496fdd1af5747c
#
_entry.id   714204b6167b946557496fdd1af5747c
#
_cell.length_a   1.000
_cell.length_b   1.000
_cell.length_c   1.000
_cell.angle_alpha   90.00
_cell.angle_beta   90.00
_cell.angle_gamma   90.00
#
_symmetry.space_group_name_H-M   'P 1'
#
loop_
_entity.id
_entity.type
_entity.pdbx_description
1 polymer ?
#
loop_
_entity_poly.entity_id
_entity_poly.type
_entity_poly.pdbx_seq_one_letter_code
_entity_poly.pdbx_strand_id
1 'polypeptide(L)'
;MNKIKKTKTIFNPDQTLLFNEAELAVGGHRIEDETVEIAAHKRKKKKTKGLSQEELDVLPHEEILQPIPKEQRICSKCGTKMVPMGKEKIREELIYIPAQIKVRVHYRETYECRECRKNGHFSIRKSFVPQPVLPHCKASASTIAHIMEQKYVFGVPLYRQEREWTQIGIHLDQNTMGSWIIRSAAAWFKPIVDRLHAYLLQEDVIQADETTVQVLKEAGRKNTSKSYMWVFMGGEFTAKNSIRIYQYQETRKGANAQTFLSGFSGALLNNRNSECFSQNQ
;
A
#
# COMPACT_ATOMS: atom_id res chain seq x y z
N MET A 1 10.80 -39.28 4.79
CA MET A 1 9.44 -39.18 5.35
C MET A 1 9.44 -38.10 6.42
N ASN A 2 9.03 -36.86 6.05
CA ASN A 2 8.97 -35.75 6.99
C ASN A 2 7.54 -35.62 7.50
N LYS A 3 7.33 -36.00 8.77
CA LYS A 3 6.05 -35.77 9.46
C LYS A 3 5.86 -34.27 9.73
N ILE A 4 4.84 -33.68 9.14
CA ILE A 4 4.40 -32.33 9.48
C ILE A 4 3.78 -32.38 10.88
N LYS A 5 4.43 -31.77 11.87
CA LYS A 5 3.89 -31.62 13.21
C LYS A 5 2.79 -30.55 13.20
N LYS A 6 1.59 -30.92 13.64
CA LYS A 6 0.47 -29.98 13.89
C LYS A 6 0.90 -28.94 14.91
N THR A 7 0.67 -27.67 14.59
CA THR A 7 0.86 -26.55 15.51
C THR A 7 -0.34 -26.52 16.46
N LYS A 8 -0.12 -26.77 17.75
CA LYS A 8 -1.13 -26.53 18.79
C LYS A 8 -1.31 -25.01 18.94
N THR A 9 -2.52 -24.53 18.76
CA THR A 9 -2.90 -23.16 19.12
C THR A 9 -2.89 -23.05 20.64
N ILE A 10 -1.92 -22.34 21.20
CA ILE A 10 -1.85 -22.09 22.65
C ILE A 10 -2.67 -20.82 22.89
N PHE A 11 -3.88 -20.98 23.42
CA PHE A 11 -4.65 -19.88 23.97
C PHE A 11 -3.98 -19.40 25.26
N ASN A 12 -3.67 -18.12 25.33
CA ASN A 12 -3.25 -17.48 26.58
C ASN A 12 -4.51 -16.92 27.24
N PRO A 13 -4.93 -17.42 28.42
CA PRO A 13 -6.17 -17.01 29.07
C PRO A 13 -6.22 -15.52 29.49
N ASP A 14 -5.06 -14.85 29.56
CA ASP A 14 -4.95 -13.45 29.98
C ASP A 14 -4.97 -12.45 28.82
N GLN A 15 -5.20 -12.91 27.59
CA GLN A 15 -5.30 -12.04 26.42
C GLN A 15 -6.75 -11.62 26.21
N THR A 16 -7.08 -10.39 26.55
CA THR A 16 -8.38 -9.77 26.24
C THR A 16 -8.61 -9.82 24.74
N LEU A 17 -9.53 -10.68 24.31
CA LEU A 17 -9.92 -10.88 22.90
C LEU A 17 -10.75 -9.69 22.45
N LEU A 18 -10.14 -8.72 21.79
CA LEU A 18 -10.84 -7.52 21.30
C LEU A 18 -11.74 -7.75 20.08
N PHE A 19 -11.73 -8.94 19.45
CA PHE A 19 -12.40 -9.18 18.18
C PHE A 19 -12.96 -10.61 17.98
N ASN A 20 -13.51 -11.29 19.00
CA ASN A 20 -13.89 -12.69 18.75
C ASN A 20 -15.16 -13.22 19.42
N GLU A 21 -16.24 -12.43 19.48
CA GLU A 21 -17.55 -12.98 19.93
C GLU A 21 -18.09 -14.07 18.98
N ALA A 22 -17.76 -14.00 17.68
CA ALA A 22 -18.21 -14.99 16.69
C ALA A 22 -17.45 -16.30 16.73
N GLU A 23 -16.20 -16.35 17.19
CA GLU A 23 -15.42 -17.59 17.27
C GLU A 23 -15.69 -18.36 18.58
N LEU A 24 -16.14 -17.69 19.62
CA LEU A 24 -16.54 -18.37 20.88
C LEU A 24 -17.84 -19.17 20.73
N ALA A 25 -18.70 -18.81 19.77
CA ALA A 25 -19.96 -19.53 19.52
C ALA A 25 -19.79 -20.84 18.75
N VAL A 26 -18.64 -21.09 18.11
CA VAL A 26 -18.34 -22.29 17.29
C VAL A 26 -17.59 -23.38 18.07
N GLY A 27 -17.20 -23.13 19.32
CA GLY A 27 -16.36 -24.00 20.14
C GLY A 27 -17.01 -25.27 20.71
N GLY A 28 -18.07 -25.82 20.14
CA GLY A 28 -18.88 -26.91 20.73
C GLY A 28 -18.86 -28.29 20.06
N HIS A 29 -18.15 -28.52 18.98
CA HIS A 29 -18.11 -29.86 18.37
C HIS A 29 -16.67 -30.36 18.15
N ARG A 30 -16.24 -31.30 18.99
CA ARG A 30 -15.10 -32.17 18.71
C ARG A 30 -15.47 -33.11 17.56
N ILE A 31 -14.97 -32.79 16.36
CA ILE A 31 -14.95 -33.76 15.25
C ILE A 31 -13.65 -34.57 15.41
N GLU A 32 -13.78 -35.86 15.56
CA GLU A 32 -12.66 -36.79 15.50
C GLU A 32 -12.09 -36.76 14.08
N ASP A 33 -10.82 -36.37 13.96
CA ASP A 33 -10.11 -36.25 12.69
C ASP A 33 -9.83 -37.64 12.10
N GLU A 34 -10.56 -38.07 11.11
CA GLU A 34 -10.09 -39.10 10.19
C GLU A 34 -8.88 -38.61 9.43
N THR A 35 -7.73 -39.26 9.62
CA THR A 35 -6.52 -38.95 8.86
C THR A 35 -6.63 -39.49 7.44
N VAL A 36 -6.97 -38.61 6.49
CA VAL A 36 -6.90 -38.92 5.06
C VAL A 36 -5.46 -38.69 4.59
N GLU A 37 -4.80 -39.73 4.11
CA GLU A 37 -3.51 -39.62 3.42
C GLU A 37 -3.73 -38.94 2.06
N ILE A 38 -3.33 -37.69 1.94
CA ILE A 38 -3.38 -36.94 0.67
C ILE A 38 -2.07 -37.19 -0.08
N ALA A 39 -2.17 -37.86 -1.24
CA ALA A 39 -1.04 -38.04 -2.14
C ALA A 39 -0.49 -36.68 -2.61
N ALA A 40 0.85 -36.55 -2.63
CA ALA A 40 1.52 -35.32 -3.03
C ALA A 40 1.20 -35.02 -4.52
N HIS A 41 0.31 -34.04 -4.78
CA HIS A 41 0.04 -33.57 -6.13
C HIS A 41 0.77 -32.26 -6.39
N LYS A 42 1.40 -32.18 -7.55
CA LYS A 42 2.07 -30.96 -8.03
C LYS A 42 1.01 -29.85 -8.23
N ARG A 43 0.99 -28.87 -7.33
CA ARG A 43 0.17 -27.67 -7.49
C ARG A 43 0.62 -26.92 -8.75
N LYS A 44 -0.19 -26.91 -9.81
CA LYS A 44 -0.03 -25.96 -10.90
C LYS A 44 -0.14 -24.56 -10.28
N LYS A 45 0.89 -23.72 -10.42
CA LYS A 45 0.81 -22.30 -10.06
C LYS A 45 -0.38 -21.71 -10.83
N LYS A 46 -1.53 -21.52 -10.18
CA LYS A 46 -2.59 -20.66 -10.71
C LYS A 46 -1.96 -19.28 -10.88
N LYS A 47 -1.90 -18.78 -12.11
CA LYS A 47 -1.64 -17.36 -12.36
C LYS A 47 -2.75 -16.63 -11.62
N THR A 48 -2.42 -15.90 -10.56
CA THR A 48 -3.34 -14.99 -9.89
C THR A 48 -3.79 -13.99 -10.94
N LYS A 49 -5.02 -14.09 -11.39
CA LYS A 49 -5.63 -13.09 -12.25
C LYS A 49 -5.85 -11.86 -11.36
N GLY A 50 -5.10 -10.79 -11.62
CA GLY A 50 -5.46 -9.47 -11.12
C GLY A 50 -6.83 -9.04 -11.65
N LEU A 51 -7.18 -7.76 -11.50
CA LEU A 51 -8.41 -7.19 -12.06
C LEU A 51 -8.54 -7.58 -13.54
N SER A 52 -9.60 -8.31 -13.89
CA SER A 52 -9.86 -8.72 -15.26
C SER A 52 -10.50 -7.58 -16.07
N GLN A 53 -10.33 -7.61 -17.39
CA GLN A 53 -10.96 -6.63 -18.25
C GLN A 53 -12.50 -6.75 -18.22
N GLU A 54 -13.02 -7.99 -18.18
CA GLU A 54 -14.44 -8.27 -18.12
C GLU A 54 -15.13 -7.61 -16.91
N GLU A 55 -14.45 -7.56 -15.76
CA GLU A 55 -14.96 -6.89 -14.55
C GLU A 55 -14.94 -5.37 -14.67
N LEU A 56 -13.97 -4.82 -15.38
CA LEU A 56 -13.90 -3.38 -15.63
C LEU A 56 -14.98 -2.94 -16.64
N ASP A 57 -15.26 -3.75 -17.65
CA ASP A 57 -16.21 -3.42 -18.72
C ASP A 57 -17.67 -3.31 -18.22
N VAL A 58 -18.01 -3.94 -17.09
CA VAL A 58 -19.35 -3.84 -16.47
C VAL A 58 -19.56 -2.52 -15.72
N LEU A 59 -18.48 -1.83 -15.34
CA LEU A 59 -18.56 -0.59 -14.56
C LEU A 59 -18.80 0.64 -15.47
N PRO A 60 -19.41 1.71 -14.94
CA PRO A 60 -19.49 2.96 -15.69
C PRO A 60 -18.11 3.50 -16.06
N HIS A 61 -17.91 3.85 -17.33
CA HIS A 61 -16.66 4.40 -17.85
C HIS A 61 -16.68 5.93 -17.93
N GLU A 62 -15.58 6.56 -17.55
CA GLU A 62 -15.32 7.99 -17.75
C GLU A 62 -14.11 8.14 -18.66
N GLU A 63 -14.31 8.73 -19.83
CA GLU A 63 -13.21 8.99 -20.76
C GLU A 63 -12.55 10.34 -20.45
N ILE A 64 -11.24 10.34 -20.25
CA ILE A 64 -10.44 11.56 -20.09
C ILE A 64 -9.52 11.70 -21.30
N LEU A 65 -9.78 12.74 -22.11
CA LEU A 65 -8.93 13.09 -23.21
C LEU A 65 -7.83 14.06 -22.74
N GLN A 66 -6.58 13.76 -23.07
CA GLN A 66 -5.41 14.58 -22.75
C GLN A 66 -4.93 15.28 -24.05
N PRO A 67 -5.45 16.46 -24.38
CA PRO A 67 -5.02 17.17 -25.58
C PRO A 67 -3.67 17.86 -25.38
N ILE A 68 -2.91 18.04 -26.45
CA ILE A 68 -1.76 18.94 -26.44
C ILE A 68 -2.28 20.37 -26.32
N PRO A 69 -1.71 21.25 -25.46
CA PRO A 69 -2.06 22.67 -25.41
C PRO A 69 -2.00 23.33 -26.78
N LYS A 70 -2.93 24.28 -27.07
CA LYS A 70 -3.03 24.88 -28.39
C LYS A 70 -1.72 25.54 -28.88
N GLU A 71 -0.96 26.12 -27.96
CA GLU A 71 0.33 26.75 -28.18
C GLU A 71 1.42 25.77 -28.61
N GLN A 72 1.29 24.51 -28.21
CA GLN A 72 2.26 23.45 -28.50
C GLN A 72 1.90 22.61 -29.73
N ARG A 73 0.76 22.89 -30.40
CA ARG A 73 0.32 22.21 -31.63
C ARG A 73 0.97 22.76 -32.89
N ILE A 74 2.25 23.05 -32.81
CA ILE A 74 3.03 23.56 -33.95
C ILE A 74 4.02 22.53 -34.38
N CYS A 75 4.07 22.20 -35.65
CA CYS A 75 5.04 21.26 -36.23
C CYS A 75 6.44 21.86 -36.11
N SER A 76 7.35 21.11 -35.44
CA SER A 76 8.75 21.54 -35.30
C SER A 76 9.55 21.54 -36.59
N LYS A 77 9.05 20.89 -37.67
CA LYS A 77 9.73 20.80 -38.96
C LYS A 77 9.31 21.90 -39.95
N CYS A 78 8.03 22.27 -39.98
CA CYS A 78 7.50 23.23 -40.99
C CYS A 78 6.71 24.41 -40.38
N GLY A 79 6.58 24.51 -39.06
CA GLY A 79 5.88 25.61 -38.38
C GLY A 79 4.36 25.63 -38.54
N THR A 80 3.77 24.68 -39.26
CA THR A 80 2.32 24.63 -39.50
C THR A 80 1.57 24.06 -38.30
N LYS A 81 0.34 24.53 -38.06
CA LYS A 81 -0.52 24.03 -36.97
C LYS A 81 -0.91 22.55 -37.20
N MET A 82 -0.66 21.72 -36.22
CA MET A 82 -0.99 20.29 -36.24
C MET A 82 -2.47 20.08 -35.95
N VAL A 83 -3.06 19.05 -36.57
CA VAL A 83 -4.46 18.62 -36.35
C VAL A 83 -4.50 17.28 -35.64
N PRO A 84 -5.55 17.00 -34.85
CA PRO A 84 -5.71 15.70 -34.23
C PRO A 84 -5.86 14.62 -35.31
N MET A 85 -5.17 13.49 -35.12
CA MET A 85 -5.20 12.34 -36.04
C MET A 85 -6.02 11.19 -35.47
N GLY A 86 -6.17 11.15 -34.13
CA GLY A 86 -6.92 10.12 -33.42
C GLY A 86 -6.64 10.13 -31.91
N LYS A 87 -7.28 9.25 -31.19
CA LYS A 87 -7.04 9.01 -29.76
C LYS A 87 -6.49 7.59 -29.55
N GLU A 88 -5.56 7.43 -28.65
CA GLU A 88 -4.96 6.16 -28.28
C GLU A 88 -5.28 5.89 -26.81
N LYS A 89 -5.86 4.71 -26.52
CA LYS A 89 -6.10 4.25 -25.16
C LYS A 89 -4.78 3.92 -24.49
N ILE A 90 -4.41 4.67 -23.45
CA ILE A 90 -3.13 4.50 -22.76
C ILE A 90 -3.27 3.59 -21.55
N ARG A 91 -4.32 3.77 -20.75
CA ARG A 91 -4.55 2.99 -19.54
C ARG A 91 -5.99 3.11 -19.06
N GLU A 92 -6.36 2.17 -18.22
CA GLU A 92 -7.58 2.20 -17.42
C GLU A 92 -7.21 2.27 -15.95
N GLU A 93 -7.97 3.01 -15.17
CA GLU A 93 -7.80 3.16 -13.73
C GLU A 93 -9.15 2.91 -13.04
N LEU A 94 -9.17 2.01 -12.05
CA LEU A 94 -10.34 1.87 -11.19
C LEU A 94 -10.42 3.06 -10.23
N ILE A 95 -11.53 3.81 -10.25
CA ILE A 95 -11.76 4.96 -9.39
C ILE A 95 -12.80 4.60 -8.35
N TYR A 96 -12.46 4.80 -7.09
CA TYR A 96 -13.40 4.75 -6.00
C TYR A 96 -13.84 6.17 -5.64
N ILE A 97 -15.15 6.38 -5.74
CA ILE A 97 -15.82 7.57 -5.18
C ILE A 97 -16.70 7.04 -4.06
N PRO A 98 -16.79 7.67 -2.88
CA PRO A 98 -17.65 7.19 -1.81
C PRO A 98 -19.03 6.82 -2.36
N ALA A 99 -19.45 5.58 -2.11
CA ALA A 99 -20.64 4.94 -2.66
C ALA A 99 -20.71 4.74 -4.19
N GLN A 100 -19.61 4.98 -4.95
CA GLN A 100 -19.55 4.70 -6.39
C GLN A 100 -18.19 4.15 -6.79
N ILE A 101 -18.21 3.10 -7.62
CA ILE A 101 -17.04 2.54 -8.26
C ILE A 101 -17.18 2.76 -9.76
N LYS A 102 -16.15 3.31 -10.40
CA LYS A 102 -16.12 3.53 -11.85
C LYS A 102 -14.74 3.31 -12.42
N VAL A 103 -14.70 2.98 -13.70
CA VAL A 103 -13.44 2.86 -14.45
C VAL A 103 -13.13 4.19 -15.12
N ARG A 104 -11.90 4.68 -14.96
CA ARG A 104 -11.39 5.84 -15.72
C ARG A 104 -10.51 5.34 -16.84
N VAL A 105 -10.91 5.63 -18.07
CA VAL A 105 -10.16 5.28 -19.27
C VAL A 105 -9.37 6.50 -19.75
N HIS A 106 -8.06 6.38 -19.83
CA HIS A 106 -7.18 7.45 -20.29
C HIS A 106 -6.85 7.23 -21.77
N TYR A 107 -7.19 8.22 -22.59
CA TYR A 107 -6.80 8.30 -23.99
C TYR A 107 -5.80 9.43 -24.19
N ARG A 108 -4.91 9.27 -25.14
CA ARG A 108 -4.08 10.39 -25.61
C ARG A 108 -4.39 10.68 -27.07
N GLU A 109 -4.43 11.95 -27.42
CA GLU A 109 -4.51 12.35 -28.82
C GLU A 109 -3.13 12.27 -29.48
N THR A 110 -3.17 11.84 -30.74
CA THR A 110 -2.01 11.80 -31.62
C THR A 110 -2.24 12.81 -32.74
N TYR A 111 -1.29 13.69 -32.96
CA TYR A 111 -1.36 14.75 -33.95
C TYR A 111 -0.37 14.48 -35.05
N GLU A 112 -0.78 14.74 -36.32
CA GLU A 112 0.11 14.68 -37.48
C GLU A 112 0.21 16.06 -38.16
N CYS A 113 1.34 16.32 -38.81
CA CYS A 113 1.51 17.46 -39.68
C CYS A 113 1.14 17.06 -41.11
N ARG A 114 0.04 17.59 -41.64
CA ARG A 114 -0.43 17.29 -43.01
C ARG A 114 0.52 17.77 -44.09
N GLU A 115 1.18 18.92 -43.88
CA GLU A 115 2.13 19.45 -44.84
C GLU A 115 3.40 18.60 -44.92
N CYS A 116 3.94 18.17 -43.79
CA CYS A 116 5.07 17.24 -43.80
C CYS A 116 4.68 15.93 -44.48
N ARG A 117 3.46 15.42 -44.25
CA ARG A 117 2.97 14.20 -44.90
C ARG A 117 2.89 14.31 -46.42
N LYS A 118 2.40 15.45 -46.97
CA LYS A 118 2.38 15.71 -48.43
C LYS A 118 3.77 15.70 -49.03
N ASN A 119 4.79 16.14 -48.28
CA ASN A 119 6.18 16.18 -48.67
C ASN A 119 6.95 14.90 -48.40
N GLY A 120 6.28 13.76 -48.13
CA GLY A 120 6.89 12.49 -47.84
C GLY A 120 7.56 12.36 -46.48
N HIS A 121 7.37 13.33 -45.56
CA HIS A 121 7.92 13.30 -44.20
C HIS A 121 6.80 13.10 -43.17
N PHE A 122 7.01 12.12 -42.26
CA PHE A 122 6.08 11.89 -41.16
C PHE A 122 6.50 12.70 -39.93
N SER A 123 5.62 13.57 -39.44
CA SER A 123 5.77 14.30 -38.20
C SER A 123 4.56 14.00 -37.32
N ILE A 124 4.77 13.14 -36.31
CA ILE A 124 3.72 12.72 -35.37
C ILE A 124 4.09 13.21 -33.97
N ARG A 125 3.12 13.78 -33.28
CA ARG A 125 3.24 14.22 -31.89
C ARG A 125 2.11 13.62 -31.05
N LYS A 126 2.48 13.03 -29.92
CA LYS A 126 1.50 12.47 -28.97
C LYS A 126 1.40 13.39 -27.75
N SER A 127 0.17 13.55 -27.20
CA SER A 127 -0.04 14.32 -25.98
C SER A 127 0.61 13.64 -24.76
N PHE A 128 1.00 14.45 -23.78
CA PHE A 128 1.47 13.93 -22.50
C PHE A 128 0.30 13.29 -21.73
N VAL A 129 0.54 12.14 -21.12
CA VAL A 129 -0.39 11.48 -20.18
C VAL A 129 0.31 11.32 -18.84
N PRO A 130 -0.28 11.79 -17.73
CA PRO A 130 0.29 11.61 -16.42
C PRO A 130 0.54 10.13 -16.10
N GLN A 131 1.63 9.86 -15.43
CA GLN A 131 1.95 8.49 -15.03
C GLN A 131 0.92 7.95 -14.02
N PRO A 132 0.61 6.64 -14.04
CA PRO A 132 -0.21 6.03 -13.01
C PRO A 132 0.49 6.14 -11.65
N VAL A 133 -0.29 6.11 -10.57
CA VAL A 133 0.23 6.17 -9.20
C VAL A 133 1.24 5.07 -8.90
N LEU A 134 1.05 3.89 -9.48
CA LEU A 134 1.99 2.78 -9.46
C LEU A 134 2.14 2.22 -10.88
N PRO A 135 3.35 1.92 -11.35
CA PRO A 135 3.55 1.26 -12.64
C PRO A 135 2.81 -0.07 -12.71
N HIS A 136 2.20 -0.36 -13.86
CA HIS A 136 1.47 -1.62 -14.10
C HIS A 136 0.35 -1.92 -13.08
N CYS A 137 -0.31 -0.88 -12.57
CA CYS A 137 -1.42 -0.98 -11.62
C CYS A 137 -2.70 -0.41 -12.25
N LYS A 138 -3.82 -1.12 -12.08
CA LYS A 138 -5.14 -0.64 -12.51
C LYS A 138 -5.85 0.19 -11.43
N ALA A 139 -5.33 0.23 -10.20
CA ALA A 139 -5.91 1.06 -9.15
C ALA A 139 -5.49 2.51 -9.30
N SER A 140 -6.45 3.41 -9.13
CA SER A 140 -6.19 4.84 -8.96
C SER A 140 -5.66 5.14 -7.55
N ALA A 141 -5.17 6.36 -7.34
CA ALA A 141 -4.77 6.83 -6.01
C ALA A 141 -5.92 6.73 -5.00
N SER A 142 -7.16 7.05 -5.41
CA SER A 142 -8.33 6.96 -4.54
C SER A 142 -8.67 5.53 -4.13
N THR A 143 -8.51 4.55 -5.03
CA THR A 143 -8.72 3.14 -4.71
C THR A 143 -7.71 2.64 -3.69
N ILE A 144 -6.42 2.98 -3.87
CA ILE A 144 -5.36 2.59 -2.93
C ILE A 144 -5.58 3.27 -1.57
N ALA A 145 -5.93 4.56 -1.56
CA ALA A 145 -6.22 5.30 -0.35
C ALA A 145 -7.39 4.68 0.42
N HIS A 146 -8.47 4.29 -0.27
CA HIS A 146 -9.61 3.60 0.35
C HIS A 146 -9.19 2.27 1.00
N ILE A 147 -8.43 1.44 0.29
CA ILE A 147 -7.93 0.16 0.84
C ILE A 147 -7.09 0.39 2.09
N MET A 148 -6.22 1.40 2.07
CA MET A 148 -5.39 1.78 3.22
C MET A 148 -6.22 2.31 4.39
N GLU A 149 -7.17 3.19 4.12
CA GLU A 149 -8.08 3.74 5.12
C GLU A 149 -8.87 2.64 5.80
N GLN A 150 -9.50 1.74 5.04
CA GLN A 150 -10.20 0.58 5.56
C GLN A 150 -9.29 -0.26 6.45
N LYS A 151 -8.05 -0.51 6.04
CA LYS A 151 -7.13 -1.36 6.80
C LYS A 151 -6.60 -0.68 8.06
N TYR A 152 -6.17 0.57 7.98
CA TYR A 152 -5.38 1.21 9.04
C TYR A 152 -6.20 2.16 9.92
N VAL A 153 -7.29 2.73 9.40
CA VAL A 153 -8.19 3.60 10.17
C VAL A 153 -9.35 2.80 10.75
N PHE A 154 -10.02 2.01 9.90
CA PHE A 154 -11.20 1.24 10.31
C PHE A 154 -10.90 -0.20 10.77
N GLY A 155 -9.63 -0.63 10.71
CA GLY A 155 -9.21 -1.95 11.17
C GLY A 155 -9.76 -3.12 10.35
N VAL A 156 -10.22 -2.89 9.10
CA VAL A 156 -10.78 -3.93 8.23
C VAL A 156 -9.63 -4.71 7.55
N PRO A 157 -9.40 -5.99 7.88
CA PRO A 157 -8.36 -6.79 7.27
C PRO A 157 -8.59 -6.97 5.75
N LEU A 158 -7.51 -7.16 4.98
CA LEU A 158 -7.61 -7.27 3.53
C LEU A 158 -8.49 -8.42 3.06
N TYR A 159 -8.56 -9.55 3.78
CA TYR A 159 -9.44 -10.66 3.41
C TYR A 159 -10.93 -10.31 3.55
N ARG A 160 -11.30 -9.39 4.44
CA ARG A 160 -12.68 -8.87 4.54
C ARG A 160 -12.98 -7.89 3.41
N GLN A 161 -12.03 -7.04 3.08
CA GLN A 161 -12.15 -6.15 1.92
C GLN A 161 -12.26 -6.96 0.61
N GLU A 162 -11.51 -8.07 0.45
CA GLU A 162 -11.65 -8.98 -0.69
C GLU A 162 -13.08 -9.52 -0.83
N ARG A 163 -13.73 -9.87 0.28
CA ARG A 163 -15.13 -10.28 0.28
C ARG A 163 -16.07 -9.15 -0.13
N GLU A 164 -15.85 -7.95 0.35
CA GLU A 164 -16.61 -6.77 -0.02
C GLU A 164 -16.50 -6.49 -1.53
N TRP A 165 -15.28 -6.48 -2.07
CA TRP A 165 -15.04 -6.33 -3.50
C TRP A 165 -15.75 -7.43 -4.33
N THR A 166 -15.72 -8.66 -3.85
CA THR A 166 -16.41 -9.79 -4.50
C THR A 166 -17.92 -9.62 -4.50
N GLN A 167 -18.52 -9.09 -3.42
CA GLN A 167 -19.97 -8.84 -3.35
C GLN A 167 -20.45 -7.81 -4.39
N ILE A 168 -19.60 -6.87 -4.75
CA ILE A 168 -19.90 -5.87 -5.79
C ILE A 168 -19.42 -6.30 -7.19
N GLY A 169 -19.02 -7.59 -7.36
CA GLY A 169 -18.66 -8.19 -8.65
C GLY A 169 -17.19 -7.97 -9.07
N ILE A 170 -16.32 -7.49 -8.18
CA ILE A 170 -14.91 -7.25 -8.49
C ILE A 170 -14.02 -8.26 -7.76
N HIS A 171 -13.26 -9.06 -8.51
CA HIS A 171 -12.28 -10.00 -7.94
C HIS A 171 -10.95 -9.33 -7.67
N LEU A 172 -10.83 -8.74 -6.50
CA LEU A 172 -9.61 -8.06 -6.02
C LEU A 172 -9.06 -8.82 -4.82
N ASP A 173 -8.05 -9.64 -5.05
CA ASP A 173 -7.45 -10.50 -4.02
C ASP A 173 -6.60 -9.72 -3.01
N GLN A 174 -6.49 -10.27 -1.79
CA GLN A 174 -5.73 -9.66 -0.70
C GLN A 174 -4.24 -9.47 -1.01
N ASN A 175 -3.63 -10.34 -1.86
CA ASN A 175 -2.21 -10.22 -2.22
C ASN A 175 -1.99 -9.02 -3.15
N THR A 176 -2.93 -8.79 -4.08
CA THR A 176 -2.91 -7.62 -4.96
C THR A 176 -3.04 -6.33 -4.15
N MET A 177 -4.02 -6.26 -3.22
CA MET A 177 -4.18 -5.12 -2.32
C MET A 177 -2.93 -4.90 -1.46
N GLY A 178 -2.38 -5.97 -0.87
CA GLY A 178 -1.14 -5.93 -0.10
C GLY A 178 0.04 -5.41 -0.90
N SER A 179 0.21 -5.88 -2.14
CA SER A 179 1.24 -5.38 -3.05
C SER A 179 1.09 -3.90 -3.36
N TRP A 180 -0.13 -3.40 -3.58
CA TRP A 180 -0.38 -1.98 -3.81
C TRP A 180 0.00 -1.13 -2.59
N ILE A 181 -0.37 -1.57 -1.38
CA ILE A 181 0.01 -0.89 -0.13
C ILE A 181 1.53 -0.81 -0.01
N ILE A 182 2.25 -1.94 -0.15
CA ILE A 182 3.71 -2.01 0.02
C ILE A 182 4.41 -1.11 -1.01
N ARG A 183 4.00 -1.18 -2.27
CA ARG A 183 4.58 -0.37 -3.35
C ARG A 183 4.29 1.12 -3.16
N SER A 184 3.10 1.48 -2.69
CA SER A 184 2.75 2.87 -2.38
C SER A 184 3.56 3.40 -1.19
N ALA A 185 3.76 2.56 -0.16
CA ALA A 185 4.61 2.92 0.98
C ALA A 185 6.03 3.24 0.53
N ALA A 186 6.63 2.40 -0.32
CA ALA A 186 7.97 2.62 -0.83
C ALA A 186 8.09 3.84 -1.75
N ALA A 187 7.11 4.05 -2.65
CA ALA A 187 7.19 5.08 -3.67
C ALA A 187 6.80 6.48 -3.17
N TRP A 188 5.81 6.57 -2.27
CA TRP A 188 5.16 7.85 -1.93
C TRP A 188 5.25 8.21 -0.45
N PHE A 189 5.12 7.24 0.46
CA PHE A 189 5.08 7.54 1.89
C PHE A 189 6.45 7.58 2.53
N LYS A 190 7.40 6.77 2.05
CA LYS A 190 8.76 6.78 2.60
C LYS A 190 9.40 8.18 2.63
N PRO A 191 9.39 8.98 1.56
CA PRO A 191 9.95 10.34 1.60
C PRO A 191 9.23 11.25 2.61
N ILE A 192 7.92 11.06 2.82
CA ILE A 192 7.16 11.82 3.81
C ILE A 192 7.58 11.42 5.22
N VAL A 193 7.68 10.11 5.48
CA VAL A 193 8.14 9.59 6.78
C VAL A 193 9.57 10.04 7.08
N ASP A 194 10.48 9.97 6.09
CA ASP A 194 11.85 10.46 6.23
C ASP A 194 11.89 11.95 6.59
N ARG A 195 10.99 12.76 6.00
CA ARG A 195 10.86 14.18 6.34
C ARG A 195 10.28 14.42 7.73
N LEU A 196 9.26 13.65 8.12
CA LEU A 196 8.70 13.70 9.47
C LEU A 196 9.74 13.28 10.52
N HIS A 197 10.54 12.26 10.21
CA HIS A 197 11.65 11.85 11.07
C HIS A 197 12.67 12.96 11.25
N ALA A 198 13.06 13.65 10.17
CA ALA A 198 13.97 14.80 10.26
C ALA A 198 13.41 15.95 11.13
N TYR A 199 12.08 16.18 11.10
CA TYR A 199 11.46 17.14 12.01
C TYR A 199 11.40 16.64 13.44
N LEU A 200 11.10 15.35 13.65
CA LEU A 200 11.07 14.73 14.98
C LEU A 200 12.42 14.89 15.69
N LEU A 201 13.54 14.72 14.99
CA LEU A 201 14.89 14.88 15.55
C LEU A 201 15.23 16.33 15.95
N GLN A 202 14.43 17.32 15.55
CA GLN A 202 14.60 18.73 15.92
C GLN A 202 13.77 19.12 17.16
N GLU A 203 12.98 18.23 17.70
CA GLU A 203 12.19 18.48 18.91
C GLU A 203 13.09 18.48 20.16
N ASP A 204 12.71 19.26 21.18
CA ASP A 204 13.43 19.27 22.45
C ASP A 204 13.17 18.01 23.28
N VAL A 205 11.99 17.41 23.09
CA VAL A 205 11.55 16.22 23.84
C VAL A 205 10.90 15.21 22.90
N ILE A 206 11.39 13.99 22.93
CA ILE A 206 10.78 12.83 22.24
C ILE A 206 10.32 11.83 23.30
N GLN A 207 9.11 11.35 23.13
CA GLN A 207 8.59 10.21 23.89
C GLN A 207 8.77 8.94 23.04
N ALA A 208 9.27 7.87 23.65
CA ALA A 208 9.43 6.57 22.98
C ALA A 208 8.84 5.45 23.85
N ASP A 209 8.05 4.61 23.23
CA ASP A 209 7.48 3.43 23.86
C ASP A 209 7.46 2.25 22.87
N GLU A 210 7.43 1.02 23.37
CA GLU A 210 7.35 -0.16 22.53
C GLU A 210 6.24 -1.11 22.98
N THR A 211 5.55 -1.68 22.02
CA THR A 211 4.57 -2.74 22.23
C THR A 211 4.96 -4.01 21.49
N THR A 212 4.60 -5.16 22.05
CA THR A 212 4.86 -6.44 21.39
C THR A 212 3.91 -6.65 20.22
N VAL A 213 4.44 -7.14 19.11
CA VAL A 213 3.67 -7.59 17.96
C VAL A 213 4.09 -9.00 17.57
N GLN A 214 3.15 -9.80 17.09
CA GLN A 214 3.44 -11.11 16.54
C GLN A 214 3.51 -11.03 15.02
N VAL A 215 4.65 -11.43 14.46
CA VAL A 215 4.85 -11.53 13.01
C VAL A 215 4.97 -13.00 12.63
N LEU A 216 4.04 -13.46 11.79
CA LEU A 216 4.06 -14.83 11.30
C LEU A 216 5.00 -14.93 10.08
N LYS A 217 5.74 -16.04 10.00
CA LYS A 217 6.66 -16.34 8.88
C LYS A 217 7.80 -15.32 8.72
N GLU A 218 8.25 -14.77 9.81
CA GLU A 218 9.45 -13.92 9.84
C GLU A 218 10.69 -14.77 9.55
N ALA A 219 11.55 -14.32 8.65
CA ALA A 219 12.72 -15.09 8.22
C ALA A 219 13.66 -15.36 9.39
N GLY A 220 14.07 -16.64 9.56
CA GLY A 220 14.99 -17.06 10.63
C GLY A 220 14.40 -17.08 12.04
N ARG A 221 13.09 -16.83 12.23
CA ARG A 221 12.45 -16.76 13.55
C ARG A 221 11.25 -17.69 13.68
N LYS A 222 10.96 -18.13 14.89
CA LYS A 222 9.77 -18.93 15.19
C LYS A 222 8.53 -18.04 15.19
N ASN A 223 7.38 -18.56 14.76
CA ASN A 223 6.10 -17.83 14.78
C ASN A 223 5.66 -17.39 16.20
N THR A 224 6.22 -17.99 17.24
CA THR A 224 5.99 -17.63 18.66
C THR A 224 6.94 -16.54 19.16
N SER A 225 7.91 -16.11 18.36
CA SER A 225 8.84 -15.04 18.74
C SER A 225 8.09 -13.69 18.78
N LYS A 226 8.38 -12.92 19.82
CA LYS A 226 7.85 -11.57 19.96
C LYS A 226 8.72 -10.60 19.17
N SER A 227 8.12 -9.83 18.29
CA SER A 227 8.69 -8.66 17.66
C SER A 227 8.07 -7.41 18.28
N TYR A 228 8.53 -6.22 17.92
CA TYR A 228 8.17 -4.99 18.62
C TYR A 228 7.79 -3.90 17.62
N MET A 229 6.76 -3.15 17.97
CA MET A 229 6.43 -1.90 17.32
C MET A 229 6.82 -0.77 18.26
N TRP A 230 7.82 0.00 17.87
CA TRP A 230 8.21 1.22 18.55
C TRP A 230 7.34 2.37 18.06
N VAL A 231 6.98 3.26 18.97
CA VAL A 231 6.36 4.54 18.65
C VAL A 231 7.27 5.65 19.18
N PHE A 232 7.55 6.61 18.31
CA PHE A 232 8.30 7.81 18.67
C PHE A 232 7.38 9.01 18.49
N MET A 233 7.25 9.85 19.50
CA MET A 233 6.33 10.98 19.55
C MET A 233 7.08 12.25 19.91
N GLY A 234 6.80 13.34 19.17
CA GLY A 234 7.32 14.69 19.45
C GLY A 234 6.25 15.74 19.18
N GLY A 235 6.52 16.99 19.60
CA GLY A 235 5.64 18.12 19.38
C GLY A 235 4.41 18.21 20.29
N GLU A 236 4.24 17.29 21.24
CA GLU A 236 3.06 17.27 22.13
C GLU A 236 3.02 18.48 23.07
N PHE A 237 4.17 19.00 23.44
CA PHE A 237 4.29 20.16 24.34
C PHE A 237 4.22 21.50 23.61
N THR A 238 4.41 21.53 22.29
CA THR A 238 4.39 22.76 21.47
C THR A 238 3.06 22.98 20.74
N ALA A 239 2.06 22.14 20.98
CA ALA A 239 0.62 22.31 20.67
C ALA A 239 0.21 22.38 19.20
N LYS A 240 1.07 22.44 18.21
CA LYS A 240 0.64 22.62 16.83
C LYS A 240 0.89 21.46 15.86
N ASN A 241 1.91 20.64 16.06
CA ASN A 241 2.30 19.63 15.08
C ASN A 241 2.84 18.35 15.74
N SER A 242 1.96 17.61 16.41
CA SER A 242 2.36 16.32 16.98
C SER A 242 2.79 15.33 15.87
N ILE A 243 4.03 14.88 15.92
CA ILE A 243 4.57 13.85 15.03
C ILE A 243 4.55 12.52 15.76
N ARG A 244 4.02 11.48 15.11
CA ARG A 244 4.05 10.11 15.63
C ARG A 244 4.56 9.18 14.54
N ILE A 245 5.69 8.49 14.81
CA ILE A 245 6.30 7.55 13.87
C ILE A 245 6.32 6.18 14.51
N TYR A 246 5.80 5.20 13.79
CA TYR A 246 5.83 3.79 14.18
C TYR A 246 6.96 3.09 13.43
N GLN A 247 7.78 2.34 14.17
CA GLN A 247 8.88 1.58 13.61
C GLN A 247 8.82 0.12 14.08
N TYR A 248 8.78 -0.79 13.13
CA TYR A 248 8.90 -2.21 13.41
C TYR A 248 10.36 -2.58 13.72
N GLN A 249 10.55 -3.43 14.75
CA GLN A 249 11.84 -4.00 15.12
C GLN A 249 11.68 -5.46 15.55
N GLU A 250 12.61 -6.31 15.14
CA GLU A 250 12.61 -7.73 15.50
C GLU A 250 12.88 -7.95 17.00
N THR A 251 13.56 -7.02 17.65
CA THR A 251 14.00 -7.15 19.04
C THR A 251 13.71 -5.88 19.84
N ARG A 252 13.69 -6.02 21.17
CA ARG A 252 13.53 -4.90 22.11
C ARG A 252 14.85 -4.20 22.44
N LYS A 253 15.94 -4.44 21.72
CA LYS A 253 17.25 -3.86 22.04
C LYS A 253 17.22 -2.34 21.97
N GLY A 254 17.74 -1.67 22.99
CA GLY A 254 17.88 -0.20 23.02
C GLY A 254 18.68 0.37 21.84
N ALA A 255 19.61 -0.40 21.28
CA ALA A 255 20.33 -0.04 20.06
C ALA A 255 19.42 0.30 18.88
N ASN A 256 18.21 -0.28 18.81
CA ASN A 256 17.22 0.03 17.76
C ASN A 256 16.73 1.47 17.90
N ALA A 257 16.40 1.90 19.13
CA ALA A 257 15.99 3.26 19.41
C ALA A 257 17.17 4.24 19.21
N GLN A 258 18.38 3.88 19.64
CA GLN A 258 19.58 4.69 19.42
C GLN A 258 19.85 4.93 17.92
N THR A 259 19.71 3.89 17.10
CA THR A 259 19.89 4.01 15.65
C THR A 259 18.82 4.94 15.05
N PHE A 260 17.56 4.81 15.47
CA PHE A 260 16.47 5.66 14.99
C PHE A 260 16.64 7.11 15.42
N LEU A 261 17.09 7.34 16.65
CA LEU A 261 17.31 8.68 17.22
C LEU A 261 18.71 9.24 16.93
N SER A 262 19.47 8.66 16.01
CA SER A 262 20.78 9.17 15.63
C SER A 262 20.69 10.63 15.17
N GLY A 263 21.46 11.51 15.81
CA GLY A 263 21.40 12.96 15.59
C GLY A 263 20.42 13.74 16.49
N PHE A 264 19.67 13.06 17.33
CA PHE A 264 18.85 13.71 18.36
C PHE A 264 19.68 14.15 19.56
N SER A 265 19.46 15.40 20.04
CA SER A 265 20.22 16.00 21.16
C SER A 265 19.33 16.46 22.34
N GLY A 266 18.02 16.15 22.30
CA GLY A 266 17.05 16.54 23.33
C GLY A 266 16.86 15.51 24.43
N ALA A 267 15.76 15.63 25.16
CA ALA A 267 15.37 14.72 26.22
C ALA A 267 14.52 13.58 25.67
N LEU A 268 14.86 12.32 26.00
CA LEU A 268 14.06 11.15 25.67
C LEU A 268 13.26 10.72 26.90
N LEU A 269 11.95 10.71 26.77
CA LEU A 269 11.03 10.16 27.77
C LEU A 269 10.67 8.73 27.37
N ASN A 270 10.93 7.76 28.22
CA ASN A 270 10.45 6.41 28.09
C ASN A 270 9.71 5.96 29.35
N ASN A 271 8.93 4.89 29.25
CA ASN A 271 8.08 4.39 30.37
C ASN A 271 8.89 3.91 31.60
N ARG A 272 10.23 3.92 31.55
CA ARG A 272 11.09 3.40 32.62
C ARG A 272 12.06 4.41 33.24
N ASN A 273 12.52 5.42 32.51
CA ASN A 273 13.38 6.49 33.03
C ASN A 273 13.47 7.64 32.03
N SER A 274 13.50 8.89 32.52
CA SER A 274 13.89 10.05 31.73
C SER A 274 15.40 10.03 31.51
N GLU A 275 15.87 9.63 30.35
CA GLU A 275 17.28 9.69 29.96
C GLU A 275 17.51 10.94 29.09
N CYS A 276 18.43 11.80 29.49
CA CYS A 276 18.94 12.84 28.61
C CYS A 276 19.93 12.23 27.61
N PHE A 277 19.58 12.28 26.34
CA PHE A 277 20.50 11.94 25.26
C PHE A 277 21.40 13.14 24.98
N SER A 278 22.51 13.24 25.68
CA SER A 278 23.65 14.06 25.24
C SER A 278 24.57 13.17 24.40
N GLN A 279 24.73 13.48 23.12
CA GLN A 279 25.83 12.89 22.35
C GLN A 279 27.14 13.44 22.92
N ASN A 280 27.85 12.61 23.66
CA ASN A 280 29.28 12.83 23.80
C ASN A 280 29.92 12.63 22.42
N GLN A 281 30.58 13.67 21.94
CA GLN A 281 31.41 13.73 20.74
C GLN A 281 32.44 12.60 20.67
#